data_d466326bed906ec2732079ffdf877883
#
_entry.id   d466326bed906ec2732079ffdf877883
#
_cell.length_a   1.000
_cell.length_b   1.000
_cell.length_c   1.000
_cell.angle_alpha   90.00
_cell.angle_beta   90.00
_cell.angle_gamma   90.00
#
_symmetry.space_group_name_H-M   'P 1'
#
loop_
_entity.id
_entity.type
_entity.pdbx_description
1 polymer ?
#
loop_
_entity_poly.entity_id
_entity_poly.type
_entity_poly.pdbx_seq_one_letter_code
_entity_poly.pdbx_strand_id
1 'polypeptide(L)'
;MVTNDDVVFFLGDVFLTRPRFRDIGFETTKRLNGKKILIKGNHDELPDSKYLECFCLVKDYLYFDNLLLCHYPDVQKYFKELDPIKFKVIIHGHIHNKQYSSKKYINACVDYVPNGFKPVYSQKLTNYITNSKQWPEIVKFL
;
A
#
# COMPACT_ATOMS: atom_id res chain seq x y z
N MET A 1 3.38 8.21 15.68
CA MET A 1 3.13 9.35 14.76
C MET A 1 4.07 9.16 13.60
N VAL A 2 3.63 9.39 12.36
CA VAL A 2 4.50 9.28 11.18
C VAL A 2 5.44 10.49 11.12
N THR A 3 6.73 10.24 10.93
CA THR A 3 7.78 11.26 10.78
C THR A 3 8.15 11.44 9.31
N ASN A 4 8.98 12.42 8.97
CA ASN A 4 9.44 12.65 7.59
C ASN A 4 10.37 11.55 7.08
N ASP A 5 11.04 10.82 7.98
CA ASP A 5 11.98 9.75 7.63
C ASP A 5 11.29 8.38 7.45
N ASP A 6 10.03 8.27 7.83
CA ASP A 6 9.27 7.03 7.68
C ASP A 6 8.92 6.78 6.21
N VAL A 7 8.85 5.49 5.83
CA VAL A 7 8.30 5.07 4.55
C VAL A 7 6.87 4.57 4.75
N VAL A 8 5.93 5.17 4.03
CA VAL A 8 4.51 4.88 4.16
C VAL A 8 3.99 4.25 2.86
N PHE A 9 3.51 3.01 2.96
CA PHE A 9 2.85 2.32 1.85
C PHE A 9 1.35 2.59 1.90
N PHE A 10 0.83 3.22 0.86
CA PHE A 10 -0.60 3.36 0.62
C PHE A 10 -1.06 2.18 -0.24
N LEU A 11 -2.01 1.41 0.25
CA LEU A 11 -2.48 0.20 -0.43
C LEU A 11 -3.74 0.45 -1.26
N GLY A 12 -3.74 1.56 -1.98
CA GLY A 12 -4.72 1.90 -3.01
C GLY A 12 -5.95 2.63 -2.52
N ASP A 13 -6.74 3.06 -3.51
CA ASP A 13 -7.97 3.81 -3.33
C ASP A 13 -7.77 5.12 -2.54
N VAL A 14 -6.67 5.83 -2.85
CA VAL A 14 -6.26 7.02 -2.09
C VAL A 14 -7.25 8.17 -2.24
N PHE A 15 -7.84 8.31 -3.43
CA PHE A 15 -8.74 9.42 -3.76
C PHE A 15 -10.14 8.92 -4.14
N LEU A 16 -10.83 8.26 -3.22
CA LEU A 16 -12.25 7.86 -3.33
C LEU A 16 -13.20 9.06 -3.41
N THR A 17 -12.81 10.12 -4.11
CA THR A 17 -13.59 11.35 -4.14
C THR A 17 -14.12 11.63 -5.54
N ARG A 18 -15.25 12.36 -5.59
CA ARG A 18 -15.75 12.92 -6.85
C ARG A 18 -14.63 13.77 -7.48
N PRO A 19 -14.54 13.83 -8.83
CA PRO A 19 -13.47 14.55 -9.52
C PRO A 19 -13.19 15.96 -8.98
N ARG A 20 -14.22 16.69 -8.58
CA ARG A 20 -14.12 18.06 -8.03
C ARG A 20 -13.37 18.16 -6.68
N PHE A 21 -13.17 17.04 -5.99
CA PHE A 21 -12.46 17.03 -4.70
C PHE A 21 -11.08 16.36 -4.80
N ARG A 22 -10.67 15.89 -5.99
CA ARG A 22 -9.38 15.24 -6.20
C ARG A 22 -8.20 16.16 -5.84
N ASP A 23 -8.27 17.43 -6.21
CA ASP A 23 -7.21 18.40 -5.89
C ASP A 23 -7.01 18.55 -4.38
N ILE A 24 -8.09 18.55 -3.60
CA ILE A 24 -8.03 18.57 -2.13
C ILE A 24 -7.32 17.30 -1.61
N GLY A 25 -7.61 16.14 -2.21
CA GLY A 25 -6.96 14.89 -1.89
C GLY A 25 -5.45 14.94 -2.15
N PHE A 26 -5.03 15.44 -3.32
CA PHE A 26 -3.62 15.64 -3.66
C PHE A 26 -2.92 16.59 -2.69
N GLU A 27 -3.47 17.77 -2.45
CA GLU A 27 -2.89 18.73 -1.53
C GLU A 27 -2.82 18.22 -0.09
N THR A 28 -3.82 17.46 0.34
CA THR A 28 -3.79 16.82 1.66
C THR A 28 -2.68 15.77 1.73
N THR A 29 -2.56 14.92 0.70
CA THR A 29 -1.54 13.87 0.66
C THR A 29 -0.12 14.45 0.62
N LYS A 30 0.10 15.55 -0.12
CA LYS A 30 1.39 16.24 -0.13
C LYS A 30 1.84 16.68 1.26
N ARG A 31 0.92 17.11 2.11
CA ARG A 31 1.20 17.58 3.48
C ARG A 31 1.41 16.46 4.50
N LEU A 32 1.06 15.22 4.18
CA LEU A 32 1.31 14.09 5.09
C LEU A 32 2.81 13.81 5.20
N ASN A 33 3.28 13.57 6.41
CA ASN A 33 4.66 13.17 6.67
C ASN A 33 5.00 11.82 6.04
N GLY A 34 6.29 11.60 5.84
CA GLY A 34 6.86 10.37 5.33
C GLY A 34 7.04 10.33 3.82
N LYS A 35 7.93 9.47 3.39
CA LYS A 35 8.18 9.11 1.99
C LYS A 35 7.09 8.14 1.56
N LYS A 36 6.27 8.54 0.61
CA LYS A 36 5.01 7.86 0.28
C LYS A 36 5.17 7.00 -0.97
N ILE A 37 4.76 5.73 -0.87
CA ILE A 37 4.70 4.78 -1.98
C ILE A 37 3.23 4.39 -2.18
N LEU A 38 2.75 4.47 -3.42
CA LEU A 38 1.39 4.06 -3.78
C LEU A 38 1.41 2.67 -4.44
N ILE A 39 0.62 1.77 -3.91
CA ILE A 39 0.17 0.54 -4.55
C ILE A 39 -1.25 0.80 -5.04
N LYS A 40 -1.46 0.84 -6.35
CA LYS A 40 -2.74 1.28 -6.94
C LYS A 40 -3.90 0.33 -6.62
N GLY A 41 -5.04 0.94 -6.33
CA GLY A 41 -6.33 0.27 -6.20
C GLY A 41 -7.22 0.47 -7.42
N ASN A 42 -8.45 -0.03 -7.36
CA ASN A 42 -9.40 0.06 -8.48
C ASN A 42 -9.96 1.46 -8.70
N HIS A 43 -9.90 2.32 -7.70
CA HIS A 43 -10.33 3.72 -7.82
C HIS A 43 -9.18 4.69 -8.12
N ASP A 44 -7.96 4.19 -8.25
CA ASP A 44 -6.79 4.99 -8.63
C ASP A 44 -6.64 5.01 -10.16
N GLU A 45 -7.59 5.66 -10.84
CA GLU A 45 -7.75 5.66 -12.30
C GLU A 45 -6.90 6.70 -13.05
N LEU A 46 -6.24 7.60 -12.32
CA LEU A 46 -5.42 8.63 -12.94
C LEU A 46 -4.10 8.05 -13.49
N PRO A 47 -3.47 8.72 -14.47
CA PRO A 47 -2.13 8.35 -14.92
C PRO A 47 -1.12 8.41 -13.77
N ASP A 48 -0.12 7.52 -13.78
CA ASP A 48 0.92 7.45 -12.75
C ASP A 48 1.64 8.78 -12.55
N SER A 49 1.84 9.57 -13.63
CA SER A 49 2.44 10.91 -13.57
C SER A 49 1.72 11.86 -12.61
N LYS A 50 0.40 11.70 -12.44
CA LYS A 50 -0.39 12.49 -11.49
C LYS A 50 -0.11 12.06 -10.06
N TYR A 51 -0.04 10.76 -9.78
CA TYR A 51 0.28 10.27 -8.45
C TYR A 51 1.73 10.60 -8.05
N LEU A 52 2.67 10.61 -9.00
CA LEU A 52 4.06 10.99 -8.76
C LEU A 52 4.25 12.47 -8.33
N GLU A 53 3.20 13.30 -8.39
CA GLU A 53 3.22 14.64 -7.77
C GLU A 53 3.26 14.59 -6.23
N CYS A 54 2.86 13.47 -5.61
CA CYS A 54 2.83 13.32 -4.14
C CYS A 54 3.35 11.97 -3.62
N PHE A 55 3.65 11.03 -4.50
CA PHE A 55 4.25 9.73 -4.17
C PHE A 55 5.63 9.60 -4.80
N CYS A 56 6.58 9.00 -4.09
CA CYS A 56 7.92 8.72 -4.61
C CYS A 56 7.93 7.56 -5.61
N LEU A 57 6.98 6.64 -5.48
CA LEU A 57 6.85 5.45 -6.33
C LEU A 57 5.38 5.07 -6.46
N VAL A 58 4.99 4.62 -7.66
CA VAL A 58 3.65 4.09 -7.97
C VAL A 58 3.80 2.72 -8.60
N LYS A 59 3.10 1.71 -8.08
CA LYS A 59 3.11 0.32 -8.55
C LYS A 59 1.73 -0.33 -8.39
N ASP A 60 1.48 -1.42 -9.12
CA ASP A 60 0.29 -2.24 -8.92
C ASP A 60 0.45 -3.19 -7.74
N TYR A 61 1.67 -3.63 -7.46
CA TYR A 61 2.07 -4.39 -6.27
C TYR A 61 3.57 -4.23 -6.01
N LEU A 62 3.98 -4.57 -4.80
CA LEU A 62 5.38 -4.77 -4.42
C LEU A 62 5.51 -6.07 -3.64
N TYR A 63 6.64 -6.74 -3.77
CA TYR A 63 6.96 -7.88 -2.92
C TYR A 63 8.35 -7.74 -2.32
N PHE A 64 8.52 -8.33 -1.15
CA PHE A 64 9.75 -8.38 -0.38
C PHE A 64 9.96 -9.82 0.06
N ASP A 65 10.78 -10.56 -0.69
CA ASP A 65 10.95 -12.02 -0.56
C ASP A 65 9.60 -12.76 -0.64
N ASN A 66 9.04 -13.21 0.48
CA ASN A 66 7.75 -13.90 0.53
C ASN A 66 6.61 -13.08 1.17
N LEU A 67 6.77 -11.76 1.25
CA LEU A 67 5.75 -10.80 1.65
C LEU A 67 5.27 -10.03 0.42
N LEU A 68 3.96 -9.96 0.22
CA LEU A 68 3.34 -9.19 -0.85
C LEU A 68 2.57 -8.00 -0.28
N LEU A 69 2.76 -6.83 -0.88
CA LEU A 69 1.92 -5.64 -0.71
C LEU A 69 1.10 -5.44 -1.97
N CYS A 70 -0.21 -5.44 -1.86
CA CYS A 70 -1.12 -5.23 -2.98
C CYS A 70 -2.44 -4.62 -2.50
N HIS A 71 -3.21 -4.08 -3.43
CA HIS A 71 -4.56 -3.62 -3.09
C HIS A 71 -5.53 -4.79 -2.91
N TYR A 72 -5.46 -5.77 -3.80
CA TYR A 72 -6.43 -6.87 -3.89
C TYR A 72 -5.95 -8.12 -3.14
N PRO A 73 -6.71 -8.65 -2.16
CA PRO A 73 -6.37 -9.90 -1.50
C PRO A 73 -6.52 -11.15 -2.41
N ASP A 74 -7.41 -11.11 -3.40
CA ASP A 74 -7.54 -12.17 -4.42
C ASP A 74 -6.47 -11.99 -5.52
N VAL A 75 -5.22 -12.31 -5.14
CA VAL A 75 -4.02 -12.06 -5.95
C VAL A 75 -4.14 -12.71 -7.33
N GLN A 76 -4.59 -13.95 -7.42
CA GLN A 76 -4.62 -14.69 -8.69
C GLN A 76 -5.66 -14.16 -9.68
N LYS A 77 -6.71 -13.54 -9.16
CA LYS A 77 -7.74 -12.91 -10.00
C LYS A 77 -7.20 -11.65 -10.69
N TYR A 78 -6.40 -10.85 -9.97
CA TYR A 78 -5.95 -9.53 -10.42
C TYR A 78 -4.52 -9.53 -10.99
N PHE A 79 -3.66 -10.43 -10.54
CA PHE A 79 -2.25 -10.54 -10.95
C PHE A 79 -1.94 -11.97 -11.38
N LYS A 80 -2.30 -12.31 -12.62
CA LYS A 80 -2.18 -13.67 -13.16
C LYS A 80 -0.75 -14.20 -13.19
N GLU A 81 0.23 -13.30 -13.25
CA GLU A 81 1.66 -13.60 -13.23
C GLU A 81 2.18 -13.95 -11.83
N LEU A 82 1.43 -13.61 -10.78
CA LEU A 82 1.81 -13.90 -9.40
C LEU A 82 1.22 -15.23 -8.94
N ASP A 83 2.08 -16.08 -8.40
CA ASP A 83 1.65 -17.28 -7.69
C ASP A 83 1.46 -16.93 -6.19
N PRO A 84 0.22 -16.86 -5.68
CA PRO A 84 -0.03 -16.51 -4.29
C PRO A 84 0.58 -17.51 -3.29
N ILE A 85 0.87 -18.74 -3.69
CA ILE A 85 1.47 -19.77 -2.82
C ILE A 85 2.89 -19.36 -2.37
N LYS A 86 3.61 -18.62 -3.20
CA LYS A 86 4.98 -18.14 -2.90
C LYS A 86 5.02 -17.15 -1.74
N PHE A 87 3.92 -16.48 -1.43
CA PHE A 87 3.89 -15.48 -0.37
C PHE A 87 3.40 -16.11 0.94
N LYS A 88 4.14 -15.90 2.02
CA LYS A 88 3.75 -16.28 3.38
C LYS A 88 2.82 -15.25 4.01
N VAL A 89 2.96 -13.97 3.62
CA VAL A 89 2.16 -12.85 4.11
C VAL A 89 1.72 -12.01 2.93
N ILE A 90 0.45 -11.64 2.91
CA ILE A 90 -0.16 -10.70 1.96
C ILE A 90 -0.81 -9.58 2.76
N ILE A 91 -0.29 -8.35 2.61
CA ILE A 91 -0.88 -7.15 3.22
C ILE A 91 -1.65 -6.42 2.13
N HIS A 92 -2.90 -6.16 2.38
CA HIS A 92 -3.83 -5.68 1.36
C HIS A 92 -4.81 -4.62 1.86
N GLY A 93 -5.43 -3.92 0.91
CA GLY A 93 -6.57 -3.02 1.08
C GLY A 93 -7.89 -3.66 0.61
N HIS A 94 -8.70 -2.89 -0.08
CA HIS A 94 -9.86 -3.25 -0.89
C HIS A 94 -11.12 -3.73 -0.15
N ILE A 95 -11.00 -4.64 0.80
CA ILE A 95 -12.16 -5.34 1.38
C ILE A 95 -12.79 -4.63 2.59
N HIS A 96 -12.33 -3.41 2.88
CA HIS A 96 -12.84 -2.57 3.96
C HIS A 96 -12.86 -3.32 5.30
N ASN A 97 -14.01 -3.38 5.96
CA ASN A 97 -14.17 -4.01 7.26
C ASN A 97 -14.36 -5.54 7.21
N LYS A 98 -14.05 -6.18 6.07
CA LYS A 98 -14.08 -7.66 5.94
C LYS A 98 -12.71 -8.23 6.26
N GLN A 99 -12.67 -9.53 6.63
CA GLN A 99 -11.43 -10.22 6.95
C GLN A 99 -11.41 -11.61 6.30
N TYR A 100 -10.25 -12.00 5.82
CA TYR A 100 -9.99 -13.40 5.44
C TYR A 100 -9.70 -14.24 6.69
N SER A 101 -10.17 -15.47 6.72
CA SER A 101 -9.97 -16.40 7.84
C SER A 101 -8.51 -16.83 8.04
N SER A 102 -7.72 -16.79 6.97
CA SER A 102 -6.31 -17.19 7.01
C SER A 102 -5.41 -16.07 7.56
N LYS A 103 -4.53 -16.41 8.51
CA LYS A 103 -3.50 -15.53 9.07
C LYS A 103 -2.47 -15.03 8.04
N LYS A 104 -2.48 -15.60 6.85
CA LYS A 104 -1.66 -15.16 5.73
C LYS A 104 -2.04 -13.74 5.25
N TYR A 105 -3.30 -13.36 5.39
CA TYR A 105 -3.84 -12.09 4.91
C TYR A 105 -3.96 -11.09 6.05
N ILE A 106 -3.36 -9.92 5.85
CA ILE A 106 -3.42 -8.79 6.80
C ILE A 106 -4.17 -7.65 6.10
N ASN A 107 -5.35 -7.35 6.61
CA ASN A 107 -6.14 -6.22 6.14
C ASN A 107 -5.60 -4.92 6.74
N ALA A 108 -5.07 -4.04 5.88
CA ALA A 108 -4.53 -2.73 6.25
C ALA A 108 -5.47 -1.56 5.89
N CYS A 109 -6.73 -1.83 5.53
CA CYS A 109 -7.70 -0.77 5.29
C CYS A 109 -7.84 0.13 6.53
N VAL A 110 -7.89 1.44 6.32
CA VAL A 110 -8.02 2.40 7.43
C VAL A 110 -9.37 2.28 8.14
N ASP A 111 -10.41 1.88 7.42
CA ASP A 111 -11.76 1.63 7.93
C ASP A 111 -11.97 0.21 8.48
N TYR A 112 -10.92 -0.63 8.48
CA TYR A 112 -10.96 -1.89 9.20
C TYR A 112 -10.90 -1.62 10.71
N VAL A 113 -12.02 -1.82 11.38
CA VAL A 113 -12.22 -1.44 12.81
C VAL A 113 -11.09 -1.90 13.74
N PRO A 114 -10.53 -3.15 13.61
CA PRO A 114 -9.40 -3.58 14.44
C PRO A 114 -8.13 -2.71 14.30
N ASN A 115 -7.95 -1.98 13.18
CA ASN A 115 -6.84 -1.05 12.99
C ASN A 115 -7.06 0.30 13.70
N GLY A 116 -8.27 0.57 14.22
CA GLY A 116 -8.60 1.79 14.96
C GLY A 116 -8.45 3.07 14.14
N PHE A 117 -8.70 3.01 12.84
CA PHE A 117 -8.53 4.13 11.89
C PHE A 117 -7.11 4.71 11.87
N LYS A 118 -6.11 3.87 12.08
CA LYS A 118 -4.69 4.25 12.12
C LYS A 118 -3.90 3.44 11.09
N PRO A 119 -2.76 3.98 10.61
CA PRO A 119 -1.80 3.20 9.83
C PRO A 119 -1.34 1.96 10.61
N VAL A 120 -1.21 0.85 9.93
CA VAL A 120 -0.64 -0.38 10.51
C VAL A 120 0.87 -0.20 10.60
N TYR A 121 1.42 -0.33 11.81
CA TYR A 121 2.85 -0.29 12.07
C TYR A 121 3.31 -1.56 12.77
N SER A 122 4.45 -2.08 12.34
CA SER A 122 5.10 -3.23 12.97
C SER A 122 6.61 -3.18 12.75
N GLN A 123 7.39 -3.10 13.83
CA GLN A 123 8.86 -3.14 13.77
C GLN A 123 9.36 -4.43 13.11
N LYS A 124 8.70 -5.56 13.38
CA LYS A 124 9.03 -6.84 12.76
C LYS A 124 8.84 -6.80 11.23
N LEU A 125 7.78 -6.17 10.77
CA LEU A 125 7.49 -6.00 9.35
C LEU A 125 8.50 -5.05 8.70
N THR A 126 8.80 -3.93 9.36
CA THR A 126 9.82 -2.98 8.91
C THR A 126 11.16 -3.67 8.73
N ASN A 127 11.63 -4.40 9.74
CA ASN A 127 12.90 -5.14 9.66
C ASN A 127 12.89 -6.18 8.53
N TYR A 128 11.75 -6.85 8.32
CA TYR A 128 11.61 -7.81 7.24
C TYR A 128 11.77 -7.17 5.87
N ILE A 129 11.08 -6.05 5.63
CA ILE A 129 11.13 -5.30 4.37
C ILE A 129 12.55 -4.77 4.11
N THR A 130 13.16 -4.10 5.08
CA THR A 130 14.46 -3.45 4.92
C THR A 130 15.63 -4.43 4.73
N ASN A 131 15.48 -5.67 5.20
CA ASN A 131 16.47 -6.74 4.99
C ASN A 131 16.19 -7.61 3.75
N SER A 132 15.13 -7.33 3.00
CA SER A 132 14.78 -8.08 1.79
C SER A 132 15.71 -7.74 0.62
N LYS A 133 15.82 -8.66 -0.33
CA LYS A 133 16.63 -8.48 -1.56
C LYS A 133 16.10 -7.34 -2.45
N GLN A 134 14.82 -7.01 -2.34
CA GLN A 134 14.17 -5.98 -3.16
C GLN A 134 14.32 -4.56 -2.58
N TRP A 135 14.61 -4.42 -1.28
CA TRP A 135 14.68 -3.12 -0.63
C TRP A 135 15.68 -2.14 -1.26
N PRO A 136 16.91 -2.54 -1.66
CA PRO A 136 17.85 -1.62 -2.30
C PRO A 136 17.31 -0.98 -3.58
N GLU A 137 16.47 -1.69 -4.33
CA GLU A 137 15.87 -1.15 -5.55
C GLU A 137 14.78 -0.12 -5.24
N ILE A 138 14.05 -0.30 -4.14
CA ILE A 138 13.01 0.64 -3.70
C ILE A 138 13.62 1.92 -3.14
N VAL A 139 14.69 1.83 -2.37
CA VAL A 139 15.39 2.98 -1.76
C VAL A 139 15.83 4.03 -2.80
N LYS A 140 16.11 3.62 -4.02
CA LYS A 140 16.51 4.53 -5.11
C LYS A 140 15.43 5.58 -5.44
N PHE A 141 14.19 5.35 -5.05
CA PHE A 141 13.05 6.26 -5.30
C PHE A 141 12.70 7.12 -4.08
N LEU A 142 13.31 6.87 -2.92
CA LEU A 142 13.05 7.54 -1.66
C LEU A 142 14.05 8.66 -1.38
#